data_1470030362c8453b2e8e87a2c12daa9b
#
_entry.id   1470030362c8453b2e8e87a2c12daa9b
#
_cell.length_a   1.000
_cell.length_b   1.000
_cell.length_c   1.000
_cell.angle_alpha   90.00
_cell.angle_beta   90.00
_cell.angle_gamma   90.00
#
_symmetry.space_group_name_H-M   'P 1'
#
loop_
_entity.id
_entity.type
_entity.pdbx_description
1 polymer ?
#
loop_
_entity_poly.entity_id
_entity_poly.type
_entity_poly.pdbx_seq_one_letter_code
_entity_poly.pdbx_strand_id
1 'polypeptide(L)'
;MRLVDEPFQQPLGRRSLKEVWRRQTRWARLRRAGFPLFFVPEIFGGAVLPLAAAGYVAHGAGLSVAATLTALALAWYGLETALVWAVRWPLTPLFPLYAMLRDLLLPALWIDGWIGTDFVWRGNAMSVAADSIATERIATDSIAAESPGA
;
A
#
# COMPACT_ATOMS: atom_id res chain seq x y z
N MET A 1 -7.04 -24.20 18.68
CA MET A 1 -6.48 -23.92 17.36
C MET A 1 -4.98 -24.22 17.46
N ARG A 2 -4.45 -25.24 16.80
CA ARG A 2 -3.00 -25.53 16.79
C ARG A 2 -2.39 -24.78 15.62
N LEU A 3 -1.46 -23.90 15.90
CA LEU A 3 -0.60 -23.31 14.87
C LEU A 3 0.33 -24.40 14.32
N VAL A 4 0.50 -24.43 13.00
CA VAL A 4 1.41 -25.37 12.34
C VAL A 4 2.84 -24.93 12.68
N ASP A 5 3.66 -25.84 13.19
CA ASP A 5 5.02 -25.54 13.65
C ASP A 5 5.98 -25.17 12.49
N GLU A 6 5.65 -25.56 11.26
CA GLU A 6 6.38 -25.15 10.06
C GLU A 6 5.45 -24.45 9.05
N PRO A 7 5.67 -23.17 8.76
CA PRO A 7 4.89 -22.47 7.74
C PRO A 7 5.20 -23.05 6.36
N PHE A 8 4.17 -23.30 5.56
CA PHE A 8 4.33 -23.75 4.18
C PHE A 8 5.19 -22.74 3.38
N GLN A 9 6.28 -23.24 2.81
CA GLN A 9 7.07 -22.44 1.87
C GLN A 9 6.21 -22.11 0.66
N GLN A 10 5.89 -20.84 0.46
CA GLN A 10 5.29 -20.39 -0.79
C GLN A 10 6.42 -20.21 -1.83
N PRO A 11 6.45 -20.98 -2.92
CA PRO A 11 7.42 -20.77 -3.99
C PRO A 11 7.12 -19.41 -4.65
N LEU A 12 7.82 -18.38 -4.21
CA LEU A 12 7.80 -17.06 -4.83
C LEU A 12 8.77 -17.10 -6.02
N GLY A 13 8.30 -17.58 -7.19
CA GLY A 13 9.05 -17.51 -8.44
C GLY A 13 9.35 -16.05 -8.83
N ARG A 14 10.27 -15.88 -9.79
CA ARG A 14 10.57 -14.55 -10.37
C ARG A 14 9.28 -13.95 -10.94
N ARG A 15 8.96 -12.72 -10.54
CA ARG A 15 7.79 -11.99 -11.02
C ARG A 15 8.22 -10.80 -11.87
N SER A 16 7.48 -10.54 -12.94
CA SER A 16 7.66 -9.33 -13.73
C SER A 16 7.14 -8.09 -12.96
N LEU A 17 7.69 -6.92 -13.27
CA LEU A 17 7.22 -5.66 -12.68
C LEU A 17 5.72 -5.45 -12.91
N LYS A 18 5.20 -5.86 -14.08
CA LYS A 18 3.78 -5.78 -14.42
C LYS A 18 2.92 -6.64 -13.49
N GLU A 19 3.37 -7.84 -13.13
CA GLU A 19 2.66 -8.70 -12.17
C GLU A 19 2.68 -8.13 -10.76
N VAL A 20 3.83 -7.57 -10.34
CA VAL A 20 3.94 -6.89 -9.05
C VAL A 20 3.00 -5.69 -9.00
N TRP A 21 3.03 -4.82 -10.03
CA TRP A 21 2.13 -3.67 -10.13
C TRP A 21 0.66 -4.05 -10.04
N ARG A 22 0.22 -4.99 -10.88
CA ARG A 22 -1.17 -5.50 -10.87
C ARG A 22 -1.59 -6.03 -9.49
N ARG A 23 -0.69 -6.72 -8.79
CA ARG A 23 -0.94 -7.22 -7.44
C ARG A 23 -1.11 -6.07 -6.46
N GLN A 24 -0.23 -5.07 -6.47
CA GLN A 24 -0.28 -3.93 -5.57
C GLN A 24 -1.52 -3.07 -5.82
N THR A 25 -1.84 -2.78 -7.08
CA THR A 25 -3.06 -2.06 -7.47
C THR A 25 -4.31 -2.76 -6.99
N ARG A 26 -4.40 -4.09 -7.16
CA ARG A 26 -5.53 -4.86 -6.64
C ARG A 26 -5.69 -4.68 -5.12
N TRP A 27 -4.60 -4.82 -4.37
CA TRP A 27 -4.64 -4.63 -2.93
C TRP A 27 -5.00 -3.20 -2.52
N ALA A 28 -4.51 -2.19 -3.24
CA ALA A 28 -4.87 -0.80 -3.03
C ALA A 28 -6.39 -0.58 -3.20
N ARG A 29 -6.98 -1.10 -4.29
CA ARG A 29 -8.42 -1.02 -4.57
C ARG A 29 -9.26 -1.73 -3.51
N LEU A 30 -8.85 -2.92 -3.07
CA LEU A 30 -9.53 -3.66 -2.00
C LEU A 30 -9.48 -2.91 -0.67
N ARG A 31 -8.31 -2.34 -0.28
CA ARG A 31 -8.20 -1.53 0.94
C ARG A 31 -9.05 -0.27 0.87
N ARG A 32 -9.05 0.43 -0.27
CA ARG A 32 -9.92 1.58 -0.46
C ARG A 32 -11.39 1.23 -0.29
N ALA A 33 -11.84 0.12 -0.85
CA ALA A 33 -13.25 -0.28 -0.77
C ALA A 33 -13.66 -0.77 0.61
N GLY A 34 -12.81 -1.58 1.26
CA GLY A 34 -13.12 -2.11 2.58
C GLY A 34 -12.88 -1.11 3.71
N PHE A 35 -11.86 -0.24 3.57
CA PHE A 35 -11.42 0.65 4.64
C PHE A 35 -10.99 2.03 4.09
N PRO A 36 -11.90 2.82 3.51
CA PRO A 36 -11.53 4.07 2.83
C PRO A 36 -10.84 5.08 3.74
N LEU A 37 -11.27 5.20 4.99
CA LEU A 37 -10.67 6.13 5.98
C LEU A 37 -9.22 5.76 6.32
N PHE A 38 -8.86 4.48 6.30
CA PHE A 38 -7.49 4.02 6.50
C PHE A 38 -6.66 4.09 5.23
N PHE A 39 -7.28 4.01 4.06
CA PHE A 39 -6.60 4.12 2.78
C PHE A 39 -6.14 5.54 2.47
N VAL A 40 -6.92 6.56 2.87
CA VAL A 40 -6.57 7.98 2.64
C VAL A 40 -5.18 8.32 3.19
N PRO A 41 -4.82 8.01 4.44
CA PRO A 41 -3.50 8.35 4.98
C PRO A 41 -2.37 7.46 4.48
N GLU A 42 -2.61 6.39 3.74
CA GLU A 42 -1.54 5.52 3.19
C GLU A 42 -0.54 6.28 2.32
N ILE A 43 -0.94 7.40 1.70
CA ILE A 43 -0.04 8.25 0.93
C ILE A 43 1.13 8.81 1.77
N PHE A 44 0.94 8.93 3.09
CA PHE A 44 1.98 9.39 4.03
C PHE A 44 2.91 8.27 4.48
N GLY A 45 2.65 7.03 4.09
CA GLY A 45 3.43 5.86 4.51
C GLY A 45 4.83 5.76 3.93
N GLY A 46 5.20 6.62 2.95
CA GLY A 46 6.53 6.67 2.32
C GLY A 46 7.26 7.97 2.59
N ALA A 47 8.53 8.02 2.19
CA ALA A 47 9.40 9.19 2.39
C ALA A 47 9.07 10.39 1.48
N VAL A 48 8.27 10.22 0.41
CA VAL A 48 8.07 11.27 -0.62
C VAL A 48 7.46 12.53 -0.02
N LEU A 49 6.38 12.43 0.74
CA LEU A 49 5.73 13.60 1.33
C LEU A 49 6.56 14.24 2.46
N PRO A 50 7.16 13.48 3.40
CA PRO A 50 8.09 14.04 4.37
C PRO A 50 9.28 14.76 3.71
N LEU A 51 9.87 14.19 2.66
CA LEU A 51 10.96 14.84 1.92
C LEU A 51 10.49 16.12 1.21
N ALA A 52 9.34 16.10 0.57
CA ALA A 52 8.77 17.30 -0.07
C ALA A 52 8.51 18.41 0.95
N ALA A 53 7.92 18.07 2.10
CA ALA A 53 7.69 19.02 3.18
C ALA A 53 8.99 19.58 3.76
N ALA A 54 10.01 18.74 3.98
CA ALA A 54 11.33 19.17 4.44
C ALA A 54 12.01 20.10 3.45
N GLY A 55 11.92 19.81 2.14
CA GLY A 55 12.45 20.69 1.09
C GLY A 55 11.77 22.06 1.06
N TYR A 56 10.44 22.08 1.21
CA TYR A 56 9.67 23.31 1.30
C TYR A 56 10.07 24.18 2.50
N VAL A 57 10.16 23.55 3.68
CA VAL A 57 10.57 24.24 4.93
C VAL A 57 12.00 24.74 4.83
N ALA A 58 12.95 23.92 4.32
CA ALA A 58 14.35 24.31 4.15
C ALA A 58 14.48 25.53 3.23
N HIS A 59 13.72 25.54 2.11
CA HIS A 59 13.69 26.67 1.20
C HIS A 59 13.20 27.96 1.88
N GLY A 60 12.09 27.90 2.62
CA GLY A 60 11.53 29.03 3.34
C GLY A 60 12.43 29.55 4.48
N ALA A 61 13.22 28.67 5.09
CA ALA A 61 14.17 28.99 6.16
C ALA A 61 15.56 29.45 5.64
N GLY A 62 15.77 29.51 4.32
CA GLY A 62 17.07 29.85 3.75
C GLY A 62 18.16 28.79 3.93
N LEU A 63 17.76 27.56 4.26
CA LEU A 63 18.69 26.42 4.40
C LEU A 63 18.99 25.78 3.05
N SER A 64 20.11 25.04 2.97
CA SER A 64 20.42 24.25 1.78
C SER A 64 19.42 23.12 1.62
N VAL A 65 18.50 23.24 0.64
CA VAL A 65 17.51 22.20 0.34
C VAL A 65 18.19 20.86 0.04
N ALA A 66 19.27 20.86 -0.76
CA ALA A 66 19.98 19.64 -1.10
C ALA A 66 20.57 18.96 0.15
N ALA A 67 21.19 19.71 1.04
CA ALA A 67 21.75 19.15 2.27
C ALA A 67 20.65 18.58 3.19
N THR A 68 19.53 19.31 3.34
CA THR A 68 18.40 18.88 4.15
C THR A 68 17.78 17.59 3.61
N LEU A 69 17.51 17.52 2.30
CA LEU A 69 16.94 16.33 1.67
C LEU A 69 17.89 15.13 1.76
N THR A 70 19.20 15.36 1.53
CA THR A 70 20.19 14.29 1.66
C THR A 70 20.27 13.77 3.08
N ALA A 71 20.36 14.65 4.09
CA ALA A 71 20.42 14.24 5.49
C ALA A 71 19.16 13.47 5.91
N LEU A 72 17.98 13.95 5.53
CA LEU A 72 16.72 13.28 5.85
C LEU A 72 16.59 11.93 5.13
N ALA A 73 16.97 11.83 3.85
CA ALA A 73 16.96 10.57 3.11
C ALA A 73 17.93 9.54 3.71
N LEU A 74 19.14 9.96 4.06
CA LEU A 74 20.12 9.09 4.73
C LEU A 74 19.60 8.60 6.10
N ALA A 75 18.99 9.47 6.90
CA ALA A 75 18.39 9.10 8.16
C ALA A 75 17.23 8.12 7.96
N TRP A 76 16.31 8.41 7.04
CA TRP A 76 15.11 7.59 6.77
C TRP A 76 15.49 6.18 6.32
N TYR A 77 16.21 6.07 5.21
CA TYR A 77 16.58 4.77 4.64
C TYR A 77 17.67 4.06 5.44
N GLY A 78 18.52 4.81 6.16
CA GLY A 78 19.49 4.26 7.09
C GLY A 78 18.81 3.58 8.28
N LEU A 79 17.82 4.22 8.90
CA LEU A 79 17.04 3.65 10.00
C LEU A 79 16.21 2.44 9.53
N GLU A 80 15.59 2.53 8.36
CA GLU A 80 14.85 1.38 7.79
C GLU A 80 15.79 0.18 7.53
N THR A 81 16.97 0.44 6.97
CA THR A 81 17.98 -0.60 6.75
C THR A 81 18.47 -1.20 8.07
N ALA A 82 18.73 -0.37 9.07
CA ALA A 82 19.12 -0.81 10.41
C ALA A 82 18.03 -1.66 11.07
N LEU A 83 16.76 -1.29 10.92
CA LEU A 83 15.63 -2.07 11.42
C LEU A 83 15.57 -3.45 10.76
N VAL A 84 15.67 -3.52 9.42
CA VAL A 84 15.66 -4.79 8.67
C VAL A 84 16.81 -5.70 9.11
N TRP A 85 17.99 -5.11 9.33
CA TRP A 85 19.15 -5.83 9.86
C TRP A 85 18.90 -6.34 11.29
N ALA A 86 18.34 -5.51 12.15
CA ALA A 86 18.08 -5.85 13.56
C ALA A 86 17.07 -7.01 13.69
N VAL A 87 16.04 -7.05 12.83
CA VAL A 87 15.04 -8.14 12.80
C VAL A 87 15.50 -9.36 12.00
N ARG A 88 16.75 -9.36 11.54
CA ARG A 88 17.39 -10.47 10.77
C ARG A 88 16.63 -10.86 9.50
N TRP A 89 15.99 -9.92 8.86
CA TRP A 89 15.42 -10.17 7.55
C TRP A 89 16.49 -10.24 6.47
N PRO A 90 16.23 -10.96 5.36
CA PRO A 90 17.17 -11.01 4.23
C PRO A 90 17.48 -9.60 3.72
N LEU A 91 18.73 -9.16 3.88
CA LEU A 91 19.19 -7.84 3.46
C LEU A 91 20.11 -7.99 2.25
N THR A 92 19.83 -7.23 1.21
CA THR A 92 20.70 -7.12 0.04
C THR A 92 21.38 -5.75 0.04
N PRO A 93 22.58 -5.59 -0.54
CA PRO A 93 23.24 -4.28 -0.64
C PRO A 93 22.40 -3.21 -1.35
N LEU A 94 21.48 -3.64 -2.22
CA LEU A 94 20.59 -2.76 -2.95
C LEU A 94 19.27 -2.43 -2.20
N PHE A 95 19.12 -2.90 -0.96
CA PHE A 95 17.90 -2.69 -0.18
C PHE A 95 17.50 -1.21 -0.07
N PRO A 96 18.40 -0.25 0.26
CA PRO A 96 18.03 1.16 0.33
C PRO A 96 17.49 1.70 -1.00
N LEU A 97 18.07 1.28 -2.12
CA LEU A 97 17.60 1.66 -3.45
C LEU A 97 16.19 1.12 -3.75
N TYR A 98 15.93 -0.13 -3.36
CA TYR A 98 14.57 -0.70 -3.50
C TYR A 98 13.54 -0.01 -2.60
N ALA A 99 13.94 0.39 -1.38
CA ALA A 99 13.09 1.17 -0.48
C ALA A 99 12.76 2.55 -1.07
N MET A 100 13.75 3.26 -1.63
CA MET A 100 13.53 4.52 -2.35
C MET A 100 12.57 4.34 -3.54
N LEU A 101 12.80 3.32 -4.36
CA LEU A 101 11.93 3.03 -5.52
C LEU A 101 10.49 2.71 -5.08
N ARG A 102 10.32 1.92 -4.02
CA ARG A 102 9.02 1.65 -3.41
C ARG A 102 8.30 2.94 -3.04
N ASP A 103 8.98 3.83 -2.33
CA ASP A 103 8.40 5.09 -1.86
C ASP A 103 8.05 6.05 -3.00
N LEU A 104 8.87 6.09 -4.07
CA LEU A 104 8.56 6.85 -5.28
C LEU A 104 7.34 6.31 -6.03
N LEU A 105 7.12 5.00 -6.00
CA LEU A 105 5.96 4.37 -6.67
C LEU A 105 4.68 4.42 -5.83
N LEU A 106 4.78 4.64 -4.52
CA LEU A 106 3.64 4.62 -3.61
C LEU A 106 2.57 5.67 -3.96
N PRO A 107 2.88 6.95 -4.27
CA PRO A 107 1.87 7.92 -4.71
C PRO A 107 1.17 7.52 -6.00
N ALA A 108 1.90 6.97 -6.97
CA ALA A 108 1.32 6.50 -8.22
C ALA A 108 0.38 5.32 -7.98
N LEU A 109 0.76 4.39 -7.11
CA LEU A 109 -0.07 3.26 -6.71
C LEU A 109 -1.33 3.71 -5.95
N TRP A 110 -1.20 4.70 -5.07
CA TRP A 110 -2.31 5.27 -4.33
C TRP A 110 -3.32 5.94 -5.27
N ILE A 111 -2.84 6.74 -6.25
CA ILE A 111 -3.69 7.36 -7.29
C ILE A 111 -4.39 6.28 -8.13
N ASP A 112 -3.66 5.26 -8.61
CA ASP A 112 -4.23 4.13 -9.37
C ASP A 112 -5.30 3.38 -8.55
N GLY A 113 -5.11 3.27 -7.24
CA GLY A 113 -6.10 2.75 -6.32
C GLY A 113 -7.42 3.54 -6.32
N TRP A 114 -7.39 4.86 -6.53
CA TRP A 114 -8.59 5.72 -6.60
C TRP A 114 -9.29 5.67 -7.96
N ILE A 115 -8.52 5.64 -9.05
CA ILE A 115 -9.05 5.74 -10.41
C ILE A 115 -9.77 4.44 -10.83
N GLY A 116 -9.24 3.28 -10.44
CA GLY A 116 -9.75 1.99 -10.91
C GLY A 116 -10.70 1.30 -9.93
N THR A 117 -11.67 0.57 -10.48
CA THR A 117 -12.60 -0.28 -9.72
C THR A 117 -12.39 -1.77 -10.02
N ASP A 118 -11.82 -2.09 -11.20
CA ASP A 118 -11.75 -3.46 -11.69
C ASP A 118 -10.41 -4.12 -11.36
N PHE A 119 -10.43 -5.41 -11.08
CA PHE A 119 -9.25 -6.23 -10.87
C PHE A 119 -9.51 -7.68 -11.30
N VAL A 120 -8.44 -8.43 -11.57
CA VAL A 120 -8.55 -9.84 -11.91
C VAL A 120 -8.10 -10.68 -10.72
N TRP A 121 -8.99 -11.60 -10.29
CA TRP A 121 -8.70 -12.58 -9.24
C TRP A 121 -8.82 -13.99 -9.80
N ARG A 122 -7.71 -14.75 -9.79
CA ARG A 122 -7.65 -16.13 -10.30
C ARG A 122 -8.24 -16.31 -11.71
N GLY A 123 -8.02 -15.32 -12.59
CA GLY A 123 -8.57 -15.34 -13.96
C GLY A 123 -9.97 -14.74 -14.11
N ASN A 124 -10.68 -14.48 -13.03
CA ASN A 124 -12.01 -13.86 -13.07
C ASN A 124 -11.88 -12.32 -12.94
N ALA A 125 -12.59 -11.62 -13.83
CA ALA A 125 -12.73 -10.17 -13.71
C ALA A 125 -13.71 -9.85 -12.56
N MET A 126 -13.29 -9.03 -11.63
CA MET A 126 -14.07 -8.58 -10.47
C MET A 126 -14.06 -7.06 -10.41
N SER A 127 -15.12 -6.48 -9.89
CA SER A 127 -15.22 -5.04 -9.67
C SER A 127 -15.62 -4.77 -8.22
N VAL A 128 -14.87 -3.86 -7.57
CA VAL A 128 -15.17 -3.42 -6.20
C VAL A 128 -16.56 -2.74 -6.13
N ALA A 129 -16.97 -2.06 -7.20
CA ALA A 129 -18.28 -1.42 -7.27
C ALA A 129 -19.43 -2.45 -7.30
N ALA A 130 -19.24 -3.59 -7.99
CA ALA A 130 -20.25 -4.65 -8.06
C ALA A 130 -20.47 -5.36 -6.72
N ASP A 131 -19.39 -5.61 -5.98
CA ASP A 131 -19.47 -6.23 -4.65
C ASP A 131 -20.16 -5.33 -3.62
N SER A 132 -19.97 -4.02 -3.70
CA SER A 132 -20.66 -3.06 -2.82
C SER A 132 -22.16 -3.05 -3.08
N ILE A 133 -22.59 -3.08 -4.34
CA ILE A 133 -24.01 -3.11 -4.73
C ILE A 133 -24.65 -4.44 -4.33
N ALA A 134 -23.95 -5.55 -4.47
CA ALA A 134 -24.45 -6.86 -4.07
C ALA A 134 -24.65 -6.96 -2.55
N THR A 135 -23.70 -6.44 -1.77
CA THR A 135 -23.76 -6.39 -0.31
C THR A 135 -24.91 -5.50 0.17
N GLU A 136 -25.11 -4.36 -0.47
CA GLU A 136 -26.21 -3.43 -0.13
C GLU A 136 -27.59 -4.03 -0.46
N ARG A 137 -27.72 -4.75 -1.56
CA ARG A 137 -28.95 -5.48 -1.91
C ARG A 137 -29.29 -6.58 -0.91
N ILE A 138 -28.30 -7.40 -0.53
CA ILE A 138 -28.48 -8.45 0.47
C ILE A 138 -28.90 -7.86 1.82
N ALA A 139 -28.32 -6.76 2.24
CA ALA A 139 -28.68 -6.06 3.47
C ALA A 139 -30.11 -5.50 3.39
N THR A 140 -30.51 -4.94 2.26
CA THR A 140 -31.85 -4.39 2.05
C THR A 140 -32.91 -5.48 2.01
N ASP A 141 -32.64 -6.60 1.34
CA ASP A 141 -33.53 -7.74 1.25
C ASP A 141 -33.69 -8.44 2.63
N SER A 142 -32.63 -8.50 3.44
CA SER A 142 -32.75 -9.07 4.80
C SER A 142 -33.58 -8.18 5.73
N ILE A 143 -33.45 -6.86 5.64
CA ILE A 143 -34.27 -5.92 6.43
C ILE A 143 -35.74 -5.99 5.99
N ALA A 144 -36.02 -6.13 4.69
CA ALA A 144 -37.37 -6.27 4.16
C ALA A 144 -38.01 -7.60 4.58
N ALA A 145 -37.23 -8.68 4.73
CA ALA A 145 -37.71 -9.98 5.18
C ALA A 145 -37.99 -10.05 6.69
N GLU A 146 -37.33 -9.19 7.50
CA GLU A 146 -37.54 -9.11 8.96
C GLU A 146 -38.68 -8.17 9.36
N SER A 147 -39.33 -7.47 8.41
CA SER A 147 -40.52 -6.67 8.66
C SER A 147 -41.80 -7.47 8.33
N PRO A 148 -42.26 -8.40 9.17
CA PRO A 148 -43.57 -9.02 8.97
C PRO A 148 -44.61 -7.92 9.27
N GLY A 149 -45.50 -7.71 8.31
CA GLY A 149 -46.48 -6.64 8.27
C GLY A 149 -47.17 -6.38 9.59
N ALA A 150 -47.19 -5.12 9.96
CA ALA A 150 -48.04 -4.57 10.99
C ALA A 150 -49.47 -4.43 10.47
#